data_35fb33915499a548e29cbe4e98e47fce
#
_entry.id   35fb33915499a548e29cbe4e98e47fce
#
_cell.length_a   1.000
_cell.length_b   1.000
_cell.length_c   1.000
_cell.angle_alpha   90.00
_cell.angle_beta   90.00
_cell.angle_gamma   90.00
#
_symmetry.space_group_name_H-M   'P 1'
#
loop_
_entity.id
_entity.type
_entity.pdbx_description
1 polymer ?
#
loop_
_entity_poly.entity_id
_entity_poly.type
_entity_poly.pdbx_seq_one_letter_code
_entity_poly.pdbx_strand_id
1 'polypeptide(L)'
;MPITKSAKKALRQNQKRKAKNLVYKKKMKNLIKEVRSLVSEKKTEEAKKLLPQIYKSLDKSAKVGVIKKNTASRKKSRITKSVNKKV
;
A
#
# COMPACT_ATOMS: atom_id res chain seq x y z
N MET A 1 11.93 4.40 -36.29
CA MET A 1 12.27 3.02 -35.92
C MET A 1 11.03 2.16 -35.95
N PRO A 2 11.02 1.05 -36.70
CA PRO A 2 9.86 0.17 -36.63
C PRO A 2 9.79 -0.49 -35.26
N ILE A 3 8.70 -0.25 -34.57
CA ILE A 3 8.44 -0.88 -33.27
C ILE A 3 8.02 -2.32 -33.56
N THR A 4 8.79 -3.30 -33.03
CA THR A 4 8.48 -4.71 -33.19
C THR A 4 7.20 -5.07 -32.43
N LYS A 5 6.51 -6.15 -32.86
CA LYS A 5 5.32 -6.64 -32.16
C LYS A 5 5.62 -6.96 -30.70
N SER A 6 6.78 -7.51 -30.38
CA SER A 6 7.18 -7.80 -29.01
C SER A 6 7.39 -6.52 -28.18
N ALA A 7 7.93 -5.47 -28.78
CA ALA A 7 8.08 -4.17 -28.11
C ALA A 7 6.72 -3.54 -27.80
N LYS A 8 5.75 -3.62 -28.72
CA LYS A 8 4.38 -3.15 -28.51
C LYS A 8 3.71 -3.94 -27.38
N LYS A 9 3.88 -5.24 -27.35
CA LYS A 9 3.34 -6.10 -26.29
C LYS A 9 3.95 -5.74 -24.93
N ALA A 10 5.26 -5.53 -24.86
CA ALA A 10 5.95 -5.12 -23.63
C ALA A 10 5.43 -3.78 -23.15
N LEU A 11 5.21 -2.82 -24.05
CA LEU A 11 4.67 -1.51 -23.70
C LEU A 11 3.27 -1.62 -23.10
N ARG A 12 2.38 -2.42 -23.70
CA ARG A 12 1.04 -2.65 -23.16
C ARG A 12 1.08 -3.29 -21.78
N GLN A 13 1.94 -4.29 -21.59
CA GLN A 13 2.11 -4.95 -20.28
C GLN A 13 2.60 -3.97 -19.22
N ASN A 14 3.56 -3.11 -19.58
CA ASN A 14 4.08 -2.08 -18.66
C ASN A 14 3.00 -1.07 -18.27
N GLN A 15 2.15 -0.67 -19.20
CA GLN A 15 1.04 0.23 -18.92
C GLN A 15 0.03 -0.42 -17.97
N LYS A 16 -0.31 -1.69 -18.18
CA LYS A 16 -1.20 -2.43 -17.30
C LYS A 16 -0.61 -2.57 -15.89
N ARG A 17 0.69 -2.86 -15.79
CA ARG A 17 1.39 -2.94 -14.49
C ARG A 17 1.38 -1.61 -13.77
N LYS A 18 1.63 -0.50 -14.46
CA LYS A 18 1.57 0.84 -13.88
C LYS A 18 0.19 1.14 -13.33
N ALA A 19 -0.87 0.81 -14.09
CA ALA A 19 -2.24 1.03 -13.65
C ALA A 19 -2.54 0.23 -12.37
N LYS A 20 -2.19 -1.05 -12.33
CA LYS A 20 -2.35 -1.89 -11.15
C LYS A 20 -1.56 -1.37 -9.96
N ASN A 21 -0.29 -1.00 -10.19
CA ASN A 21 0.57 -0.46 -9.13
C ASN A 21 0.01 0.83 -8.56
N LEU A 22 -0.54 1.68 -9.41
CA LEU A 22 -1.16 2.92 -8.97
C LEU A 22 -2.37 2.66 -8.07
N VAL A 23 -3.20 1.68 -8.42
CA VAL A 23 -4.36 1.28 -7.60
C VAL A 23 -3.90 0.81 -6.21
N TYR A 24 -2.88 -0.05 -6.15
CA TYR A 24 -2.33 -0.52 -4.86
C TYR A 24 -1.75 0.63 -4.05
N LYS A 25 -1.01 1.52 -4.67
CA LYS A 25 -0.43 2.70 -3.99
C LYS A 25 -1.51 3.60 -3.40
N LYS A 26 -2.55 3.90 -4.18
CA LYS A 26 -3.66 4.74 -3.72
C LYS A 26 -4.39 4.10 -2.54
N LYS A 27 -4.71 2.81 -2.65
CA LYS A 27 -5.38 2.06 -1.60
C LYS A 27 -4.58 2.07 -0.30
N MET A 28 -3.27 1.79 -0.41
CA MET A 28 -2.36 1.80 0.72
C MET A 28 -2.28 3.17 1.37
N LYS A 29 -2.11 4.23 0.59
CA LYS A 29 -2.04 5.61 1.09
C LYS A 29 -3.33 6.02 1.79
N ASN A 30 -4.48 5.68 1.19
CA ASN A 30 -5.78 6.01 1.75
C ASN A 30 -6.00 5.32 3.10
N LEU A 31 -5.64 4.04 3.21
CA LEU A 31 -5.75 3.30 4.47
C LEU A 31 -4.85 3.89 5.56
N ILE A 32 -3.62 4.21 5.21
CA ILE A 32 -2.66 4.82 6.15
C ILE A 32 -3.17 6.19 6.61
N LYS A 33 -3.66 7.00 5.69
CA LYS A 33 -4.21 8.32 5.99
C LYS A 33 -5.42 8.20 6.91
N GLU A 34 -6.30 7.25 6.65
CA GLU A 34 -7.48 6.98 7.46
C GLU A 34 -7.11 6.58 8.89
N VAL A 35 -6.14 5.68 9.05
CA VAL A 35 -5.65 5.27 10.38
C VAL A 35 -5.02 6.44 11.12
N ARG A 36 -4.20 7.24 10.46
CA ARG A 36 -3.59 8.42 11.08
C ARG A 36 -4.65 9.42 11.54
N SER A 37 -5.68 9.61 10.74
CA SER A 37 -6.82 10.47 11.10
C SER A 37 -7.53 9.94 12.34
N LEU A 38 -7.82 8.64 12.39
CA LEU A 38 -8.48 8.01 13.53
C LEU A 38 -7.63 8.10 14.81
N VAL A 39 -6.32 7.90 14.70
CA VAL A 39 -5.40 8.03 15.82
C VAL A 39 -5.38 9.48 16.33
N SER A 40 -5.36 10.46 15.42
CA SER A 40 -5.40 11.87 15.73
C SER A 40 -6.69 12.25 16.47
N GLU A 41 -7.81 11.65 16.10
CA GLU A 41 -9.10 11.84 16.74
C GLU A 41 -9.29 11.01 18.02
N LYS A 42 -8.26 10.28 18.45
CA LYS A 42 -8.27 9.38 19.60
C LYS A 42 -9.24 8.19 19.46
N LYS A 43 -9.59 7.84 18.23
CA LYS A 43 -10.43 6.66 17.92
C LYS A 43 -9.57 5.43 17.68
N THR A 44 -8.79 5.03 18.67
CA THR A 44 -7.83 3.94 18.57
C THR A 44 -8.49 2.59 18.28
N GLU A 45 -9.69 2.35 18.80
CA GLU A 45 -10.41 1.09 18.55
C GLU A 45 -10.77 0.93 17.07
N GLU A 46 -11.27 2.01 16.44
CA GLU A 46 -11.57 1.99 15.00
C GLU A 46 -10.30 1.84 14.17
N ALA A 47 -9.21 2.49 14.60
CA ALA A 47 -7.91 2.33 13.95
C ALA A 47 -7.42 0.88 14.04
N LYS A 48 -7.58 0.21 15.17
CA LYS A 48 -7.24 -1.20 15.34
C LYS A 48 -8.03 -2.10 14.39
N LYS A 49 -9.30 -1.78 14.14
CA LYS A 49 -10.12 -2.55 13.21
C LYS A 49 -9.61 -2.45 11.76
N LEU A 50 -8.95 -1.37 11.41
CA LEU A 50 -8.37 -1.17 10.08
C LEU A 50 -7.00 -1.85 9.92
N LEU A 51 -6.31 -2.19 11.02
CA LEU A 51 -4.99 -2.80 10.96
C LEU A 51 -4.91 -4.05 10.08
N PRO A 52 -5.84 -5.02 10.19
CA PRO A 52 -5.80 -6.19 9.32
C PRO A 52 -5.89 -5.84 7.83
N GLN A 53 -6.71 -4.85 7.48
CA GLN A 53 -6.82 -4.39 6.09
C GLN A 53 -5.53 -3.75 5.61
N ILE A 54 -4.89 -2.96 6.45
CA ILE A 54 -3.61 -2.31 6.14
C ILE A 54 -2.52 -3.35 5.96
N TYR A 55 -2.42 -4.32 6.85
CA TYR A 55 -1.44 -5.40 6.73
C TYR A 55 -1.64 -6.18 5.43
N LYS A 56 -2.87 -6.51 5.11
CA LYS A 56 -3.21 -7.19 3.87
C LYS A 56 -2.81 -6.38 2.65
N SER A 57 -3.11 -5.08 2.65
CA SER A 57 -2.76 -4.17 1.55
C SER A 57 -1.25 -4.03 1.39
N LEU A 58 -0.51 -3.88 2.48
CA LEU A 58 0.95 -3.77 2.46
C LEU A 58 1.61 -5.06 1.98
N ASP A 59 1.15 -6.21 2.48
CA ASP A 59 1.69 -7.51 2.06
C ASP A 59 1.43 -7.76 0.58
N LYS A 60 0.23 -7.44 0.11
CA LYS A 60 -0.13 -7.60 -1.29
C LYS A 60 0.69 -6.67 -2.19
N SER A 61 0.90 -5.43 -1.76
CA SER A 61 1.75 -4.47 -2.47
C SER A 61 3.20 -4.94 -2.55
N ALA A 62 3.72 -5.54 -1.48
CA ALA A 62 5.06 -6.13 -1.47
C ALA A 62 5.13 -7.35 -2.40
N LYS A 63 4.11 -8.20 -2.39
CA LYS A 63 4.05 -9.39 -3.23
C LYS A 63 4.06 -9.06 -4.73
N VAL A 64 3.34 -8.01 -5.13
CA VAL A 64 3.30 -7.58 -6.55
C VAL A 64 4.46 -6.66 -6.94
N GLY A 65 5.33 -6.32 -5.98
CA GLY A 65 6.53 -5.53 -6.26
C GLY A 65 6.31 -4.02 -6.27
N VAL A 66 5.18 -3.52 -5.80
CA VAL A 66 4.92 -2.08 -5.70
C VAL A 66 5.83 -1.44 -4.65
N ILE A 67 6.06 -2.14 -3.54
CA ILE A 67 6.99 -1.73 -2.49
C ILE A 67 7.89 -2.90 -2.13
N LYS A 68 9.05 -2.58 -1.56
CA LYS A 68 9.98 -3.61 -1.09
C LYS A 68 9.44 -4.26 0.19
N LYS A 69 9.75 -5.55 0.38
CA LYS A 69 9.35 -6.30 1.55
C LYS A 69 9.77 -5.62 2.86
N ASN A 70 10.98 -5.09 2.90
CA ASN A 70 11.50 -4.35 4.06
C ASN A 70 10.69 -3.07 4.32
N THR A 71 10.28 -2.37 3.26
CA THR A 71 9.46 -1.17 3.37
C THR A 71 8.07 -1.52 3.94
N ALA A 72 7.47 -2.62 3.49
CA ALA A 72 6.20 -3.09 4.01
C ALA A 72 6.28 -3.41 5.50
N SER A 73 7.30 -4.13 5.92
CA SER A 73 7.53 -4.48 7.33
C SER A 73 7.71 -3.23 8.20
N ARG A 74 8.47 -2.26 7.70
CA ARG A 74 8.70 -0.99 8.41
C ARG A 74 7.41 -0.21 8.57
N LYS A 75 6.60 -0.11 7.51
CA LYS A 75 5.31 0.59 7.56
C LYS A 75 4.34 -0.08 8.51
N LYS A 76 4.25 -1.41 8.50
CA LYS A 76 3.43 -2.16 9.45
C LYS A 76 3.83 -1.85 10.88
N SER A 77 5.11 -1.90 11.18
CA SER A 77 5.64 -1.63 12.53
C SER A 77 5.29 -0.22 12.99
N ARG A 78 5.51 0.77 12.14
CA ARG A 78 5.23 2.17 12.47
C ARG A 78 3.74 2.42 12.71
N ILE A 79 2.89 1.87 11.87
CA ILE A 79 1.44 2.03 11.99
C ILE A 79 0.95 1.36 13.27
N THR A 80 1.42 0.16 13.55
CA THR A 80 1.06 -0.57 14.78
C THR A 80 1.47 0.22 16.02
N LYS A 81 2.67 0.78 16.03
CA LYS A 81 3.13 1.62 17.14
C LYS A 81 2.27 2.86 17.31
N SER A 82 1.89 3.52 16.21
CA SER A 82 1.03 4.70 16.26
C SER A 82 -0.33 4.37 16.86
N VAL A 83 -0.92 3.25 16.49
CA VAL A 83 -2.24 2.83 16.98
C VAL A 83 -2.18 2.43 18.44
N ASN A 84 -1.11 1.73 18.84
CA ASN A 84 -0.94 1.25 20.22
C ASN A 84 -0.35 2.29 21.16
N LYS A 85 0.09 3.42 20.63
CA LYS A 85 0.63 4.49 21.45
C LYS A 85 -0.47 5.09 22.31
N LYS A 86 -0.41 4.83 23.59
CA LYS A 86 -1.28 5.47 24.56
C LYS A 86 -0.81 6.90 24.79
N VAL A 87 -1.65 7.82 24.50
CA VAL A 87 -1.39 9.24 24.76
C VAL A 87 -2.04 9.61 26.09
#